data_bbb6d07754cf71bd4f8dfd834c9d2a3a
#
_entry.id   bbb6d07754cf71bd4f8dfd834c9d2a3a
#
_cell.length_a   1.000
_cell.length_b   1.000
_cell.length_c   1.000
_cell.angle_alpha   90.00
_cell.angle_beta   90.00
_cell.angle_gamma   90.00
#
_symmetry.space_group_name_H-M   'P 1'
#
loop_
_entity.id
_entity.type
_entity.pdbx_description
1 polymer ?
#
loop_
_entity_poly.entity_id
_entity_poly.type
_entity_poly.pdbx_seq_one_letter_code
_entity_poly.pdbx_strand_id
1 'polypeptide(L)'
;MANLRQTPLTCSGHTRPVVHLAFSDITESGYYLISACKDGKPMLRQGDTGDWIGTFEGHKGAVWGVALNPQATRAASGAADFNAKVWDAIKGEEIHSFQHKHIVKSVNFSTDSNYLCTGSNEKLVRIYDLNKPDAAPQVFSGHKNGIRHVTFFNNNIALITCGDDKTLRVWDRNSGQEVKRLDFPAIPNSMEVSKDGNIITTTHSNIVTFWNSRELTKLCEYTAPTQMNSASLHPDCSIFVCGGEDLKMYKFDYATGTEIESFKGHFGPVHCVRFSPDGELYASGSEDGTLRLWQTTVGKTYGLWRCIEQTPAIQENTAVLNNKQEVPAN
;
A
#
# COMPACT_ATOMS: atom_id res chain seq x y z
N MET A 1 -20.60 -6.04 24.76
CA MET A 1 -19.90 -6.70 23.63
C MET A 1 -18.44 -6.83 24.04
N ALA A 2 -17.85 -8.02 23.95
CA ALA A 2 -16.46 -8.22 24.26
C ALA A 2 -15.60 -7.33 23.32
N ASN A 3 -14.64 -6.59 23.89
CA ASN A 3 -13.68 -5.83 23.08
C ASN A 3 -12.73 -6.83 22.40
N LEU A 4 -13.05 -7.24 21.18
CA LEU A 4 -12.19 -8.10 20.38
C LEU A 4 -10.97 -7.28 19.95
N ARG A 5 -9.79 -7.66 20.45
CA ARG A 5 -8.53 -7.03 20.00
C ARG A 5 -8.07 -7.68 18.72
N GLN A 6 -7.86 -6.86 17.69
CA GLN A 6 -7.35 -7.35 16.42
C GLN A 6 -5.90 -7.84 16.57
N THR A 7 -5.65 -9.07 16.10
CA THR A 7 -4.31 -9.61 15.88
C THR A 7 -4.10 -9.75 14.38
N PRO A 8 -3.15 -9.02 13.78
CA PRO A 8 -2.91 -9.12 12.34
C PRO A 8 -2.28 -10.46 11.98
N LEU A 9 -2.55 -10.91 10.76
CA LEU A 9 -1.80 -12.02 10.17
C LEU A 9 -0.45 -11.50 9.68
N THR A 10 0.63 -12.10 10.16
CA THR A 10 1.99 -11.73 9.76
C THR A 10 2.44 -12.60 8.59
N CYS A 11 2.74 -11.98 7.46
CA CYS A 11 3.30 -12.60 6.28
C CYS A 11 4.81 -12.36 6.28
N SER A 12 5.59 -13.40 6.58
CA SER A 12 7.05 -13.39 6.59
C SER A 12 7.63 -13.73 5.22
N GLY A 13 8.95 -13.59 5.09
CA GLY A 13 9.71 -13.96 3.89
C GLY A 13 10.65 -12.87 3.41
N HIS A 14 10.28 -11.62 3.51
CA HIS A 14 11.19 -10.51 3.23
C HIS A 14 12.24 -10.36 4.31
N THR A 15 13.44 -9.95 3.90
CA THR A 15 14.62 -9.80 4.79
C THR A 15 15.00 -8.34 5.03
N ARG A 16 14.32 -7.43 4.36
CA ARG A 16 14.52 -5.98 4.42
C ARG A 16 13.17 -5.25 4.41
N PRO A 17 13.15 -3.92 4.58
CA PRO A 17 11.92 -3.11 4.56
C PRO A 17 11.00 -3.38 3.38
N VAL A 18 9.72 -3.57 3.68
CA VAL A 18 8.63 -3.63 2.69
C VAL A 18 8.14 -2.21 2.45
N VAL A 19 8.33 -1.71 1.22
CA VAL A 19 8.15 -0.28 0.91
C VAL A 19 6.96 0.05 0.01
N HIS A 20 6.40 -0.94 -0.67
CA HIS A 20 5.20 -0.76 -1.50
C HIS A 20 4.38 -2.04 -1.58
N LEU A 21 3.07 -1.88 -1.73
CA LEU A 21 2.08 -2.94 -1.86
C LEU A 21 1.09 -2.61 -2.96
N ALA A 22 0.62 -3.62 -3.67
CA ALA A 22 -0.47 -3.49 -4.63
C ALA A 22 -1.33 -4.76 -4.62
N PHE A 23 -2.65 -4.57 -4.65
CA PHE A 23 -3.60 -5.65 -4.88
C PHE A 23 -3.98 -5.72 -6.36
N SER A 24 -4.37 -6.90 -6.83
CA SER A 24 -5.08 -7.07 -8.10
C SER A 24 -6.55 -6.67 -7.95
N ASP A 25 -7.30 -6.65 -9.04
CA ASP A 25 -8.75 -6.71 -8.98
C ASP A 25 -9.22 -8.09 -8.48
N ILE A 26 -10.51 -8.20 -8.18
CA ILE A 26 -11.14 -9.48 -7.84
C ILE A 26 -11.25 -10.31 -9.12
N THR A 27 -10.66 -11.49 -9.11
CA THR A 27 -10.71 -12.48 -10.18
C THR A 27 -11.62 -13.66 -9.79
N GLU A 28 -11.85 -14.59 -10.70
CA GLU A 28 -12.60 -15.83 -10.40
C GLU A 28 -11.97 -16.68 -9.28
N SER A 29 -10.64 -16.60 -9.12
CA SER A 29 -9.88 -17.32 -8.09
C SER A 29 -9.55 -16.46 -6.85
N GLY A 30 -10.21 -15.33 -6.67
CA GLY A 30 -9.94 -14.37 -5.60
C GLY A 30 -9.08 -13.20 -6.06
N TYR A 31 -8.38 -12.56 -5.15
CA TYR A 31 -7.47 -11.46 -5.44
C TYR A 31 -6.08 -11.73 -4.85
N TYR A 32 -5.10 -11.04 -5.39
CA TYR A 32 -3.70 -11.28 -5.10
C TYR A 32 -3.03 -10.00 -4.60
N LEU A 33 -1.98 -10.19 -3.80
CA LEU A 33 -1.18 -9.12 -3.22
C LEU A 33 0.27 -9.28 -3.65
N ILE A 34 0.85 -8.22 -4.20
CA ILE A 34 2.28 -8.14 -4.49
C ILE A 34 2.95 -7.13 -3.57
N SER A 35 4.15 -7.45 -3.10
CA SER A 35 4.96 -6.59 -2.22
C SER A 35 6.32 -6.26 -2.82
N ALA A 36 6.72 -4.99 -2.68
CA ALA A 36 8.05 -4.49 -3.00
C ALA A 36 8.91 -4.41 -1.74
N CYS A 37 10.13 -4.90 -1.83
CA CYS A 37 11.04 -4.91 -0.70
C CYS A 37 12.45 -4.45 -1.11
N LYS A 38 13.15 -3.83 -0.16
CA LYS A 38 14.55 -3.42 -0.35
C LYS A 38 15.51 -4.63 -0.46
N ASP A 39 15.03 -5.87 -0.28
CA ASP A 39 15.79 -7.09 -0.53
C ASP A 39 15.96 -7.43 -2.02
N GLY A 40 15.26 -6.70 -2.90
CA GLY A 40 15.33 -6.90 -4.34
C GLY A 40 14.40 -7.99 -4.89
N LYS A 41 13.54 -8.57 -4.05
CA LYS A 41 12.71 -9.72 -4.37
C LYS A 41 11.22 -9.40 -4.19
N PRO A 42 10.49 -9.00 -5.23
CA PRO A 42 9.03 -8.88 -5.14
C PRO A 42 8.41 -10.22 -4.82
N MET A 43 7.40 -10.25 -3.95
CA MET A 43 6.68 -11.47 -3.57
C MET A 43 5.20 -11.37 -3.92
N LEU A 44 4.67 -12.42 -4.51
CA LEU A 44 3.25 -12.60 -4.79
C LEU A 44 2.61 -13.50 -3.75
N ARG A 45 1.45 -13.08 -3.27
CA ARG A 45 0.67 -13.79 -2.25
C ARG A 45 -0.81 -13.84 -2.62
N GLN A 46 -1.48 -14.86 -2.07
CA GLN A 46 -2.94 -14.84 -2.03
C GLN A 46 -3.40 -13.65 -1.17
N GLY A 47 -4.35 -12.85 -1.66
CA GLY A 47 -4.67 -11.57 -1.05
C GLY A 47 -5.46 -11.68 0.25
N ASP A 48 -6.32 -12.69 0.37
CA ASP A 48 -7.20 -12.94 1.52
C ASP A 48 -6.52 -13.74 2.64
N THR A 49 -5.63 -14.67 2.31
CA THR A 49 -4.95 -15.54 3.28
C THR A 49 -3.53 -15.13 3.59
N GLY A 50 -2.90 -14.32 2.70
CA GLY A 50 -1.49 -13.95 2.82
C GLY A 50 -0.50 -15.07 2.45
N ASP A 51 -1.01 -16.23 1.98
CA ASP A 51 -0.19 -17.36 1.60
C ASP A 51 0.77 -16.97 0.47
N TRP A 52 2.02 -17.35 0.65
CA TRP A 52 3.04 -17.14 -0.37
C TRP A 52 2.79 -18.00 -1.59
N ILE A 53 2.79 -17.38 -2.77
CA ILE A 53 2.63 -18.04 -4.08
C ILE A 53 3.99 -18.17 -4.76
N GLY A 54 4.76 -17.05 -4.81
CA GLY A 54 6.03 -17.03 -5.51
C GLY A 54 6.83 -15.76 -5.26
N THR A 55 8.09 -15.81 -5.66
CA THR A 55 9.04 -14.69 -5.59
C THR A 55 9.61 -14.44 -6.98
N PHE A 56 9.60 -13.18 -7.41
CA PHE A 56 10.19 -12.78 -8.68
C PHE A 56 11.68 -12.51 -8.48
N GLU A 57 12.52 -13.31 -9.09
CA GLU A 57 13.98 -13.20 -8.99
C GLU A 57 14.59 -12.61 -10.26
N GLY A 58 15.47 -11.60 -10.13
CA GLY A 58 16.15 -10.99 -11.29
C GLY A 58 16.54 -9.53 -11.11
N HIS A 59 16.00 -8.82 -10.12
CA HIS A 59 16.50 -7.50 -9.76
C HIS A 59 17.82 -7.59 -9.00
N LYS A 60 18.73 -6.65 -9.30
CA LYS A 60 20.05 -6.52 -8.64
C LYS A 60 20.10 -5.38 -7.63
N GLY A 61 18.95 -4.80 -7.31
CA GLY A 61 18.81 -3.68 -6.37
C GLY A 61 17.47 -3.66 -5.68
N ALA A 62 17.31 -2.79 -4.69
CA ALA A 62 16.08 -2.63 -3.92
C ALA A 62 14.89 -2.36 -4.84
N VAL A 63 13.79 -3.09 -4.64
CA VAL A 63 12.54 -2.87 -5.36
C VAL A 63 11.72 -1.82 -4.62
N TRP A 64 11.32 -0.77 -5.32
CA TRP A 64 10.63 0.38 -4.76
C TRP A 64 9.14 0.43 -5.09
N GLY A 65 8.76 -0.04 -6.26
CA GLY A 65 7.38 -0.05 -6.71
C GLY A 65 7.00 -1.38 -7.33
N VAL A 66 5.77 -1.81 -7.11
CA VAL A 66 5.18 -3.01 -7.71
C VAL A 66 3.76 -2.73 -8.15
N ALA A 67 3.28 -3.49 -9.12
CA ALA A 67 1.90 -3.49 -9.56
C ALA A 67 1.49 -4.87 -10.07
N LEU A 68 0.21 -5.16 -9.96
CA LEU A 68 -0.44 -6.27 -10.67
C LEU A 68 -1.36 -5.69 -11.73
N ASN A 69 -1.51 -6.38 -12.85
CA ASN A 69 -2.59 -6.04 -13.77
C ASN A 69 -3.94 -6.50 -13.19
N PRO A 70 -5.08 -5.98 -13.67
CA PRO A 70 -6.41 -6.31 -13.12
C PRO A 70 -6.67 -7.82 -13.00
N GLN A 71 -6.22 -8.61 -13.97
CA GLN A 71 -6.44 -10.05 -14.03
C GLN A 71 -5.41 -10.87 -13.21
N ALA A 72 -4.44 -10.22 -12.57
CA ALA A 72 -3.33 -10.83 -11.84
C ALA A 72 -2.49 -11.83 -12.67
N THR A 73 -2.51 -11.70 -14.00
CA THR A 73 -1.71 -12.53 -14.92
C THR A 73 -0.32 -11.98 -15.17
N ARG A 74 -0.13 -10.68 -14.93
CA ARG A 74 1.15 -9.97 -15.07
C ARG A 74 1.45 -9.17 -13.82
N ALA A 75 2.72 -9.17 -13.44
CA ALA A 75 3.26 -8.30 -12.41
C ALA A 75 4.26 -7.32 -13.01
N ALA A 76 4.46 -6.18 -12.37
CA ALA A 76 5.51 -5.24 -12.71
C ALA A 76 6.26 -4.81 -11.45
N SER A 77 7.54 -4.50 -11.60
CA SER A 77 8.39 -4.01 -10.53
C SER A 77 9.35 -2.95 -11.03
N GLY A 78 9.60 -1.93 -10.20
CA GLY A 78 10.59 -0.88 -10.45
C GLY A 78 11.64 -0.87 -9.36
N ALA A 79 12.93 -0.79 -9.73
CA ALA A 79 14.00 -1.01 -8.78
C ALA A 79 15.17 -0.03 -8.89
N ALA A 80 16.07 -0.15 -7.89
CA ALA A 80 17.30 0.63 -7.78
C ALA A 80 18.40 0.17 -8.76
N ASP A 81 18.23 -0.95 -9.43
CA ASP A 81 19.07 -1.39 -10.54
C ASP A 81 18.73 -0.68 -11.86
N PHE A 82 17.87 0.33 -11.81
CA PHE A 82 17.44 1.17 -12.91
C PHE A 82 16.55 0.45 -13.93
N ASN A 83 15.98 -0.68 -13.58
CA ASN A 83 15.07 -1.41 -14.44
C ASN A 83 13.62 -1.37 -13.92
N ALA A 84 12.71 -1.27 -14.86
CA ALA A 84 11.33 -1.69 -14.68
C ALA A 84 11.15 -3.04 -15.37
N LYS A 85 10.70 -4.05 -14.64
CA LYS A 85 10.52 -5.40 -15.16
C LYS A 85 9.05 -5.78 -15.18
N VAL A 86 8.65 -6.52 -16.21
CA VAL A 86 7.33 -7.15 -16.33
C VAL A 86 7.52 -8.66 -16.23
N TRP A 87 6.66 -9.29 -15.46
CA TRP A 87 6.72 -10.70 -15.12
C TRP A 87 5.41 -11.39 -15.51
N ASP A 88 5.51 -12.63 -15.94
CA ASP A 88 4.38 -13.57 -15.95
C ASP A 88 4.08 -13.95 -14.50
N ALA A 89 2.93 -13.53 -13.98
CA ALA A 89 2.58 -13.75 -12.58
C ALA A 89 2.21 -15.22 -12.28
N ILE A 90 1.92 -16.01 -13.32
CA ILE A 90 1.56 -17.44 -13.19
C ILE A 90 2.82 -18.30 -13.16
N LYS A 91 3.80 -17.99 -14.04
CA LYS A 91 5.02 -18.75 -14.18
C LYS A 91 6.16 -18.22 -13.31
N GLY A 92 6.11 -16.96 -12.89
CA GLY A 92 7.19 -16.27 -12.18
C GLY A 92 8.34 -15.83 -13.07
N GLU A 93 8.21 -15.88 -14.40
CA GLU A 93 9.26 -15.59 -15.37
C GLU A 93 9.26 -14.11 -15.77
N GLU A 94 10.45 -13.56 -16.04
CA GLU A 94 10.61 -12.22 -16.61
C GLU A 94 10.17 -12.22 -18.08
N ILE A 95 9.21 -11.35 -18.42
CA ILE A 95 8.74 -11.16 -19.79
C ILE A 95 9.54 -10.05 -20.48
N HIS A 96 9.68 -8.90 -19.81
CA HIS A 96 10.35 -7.71 -20.34
C HIS A 96 11.12 -6.98 -19.27
N SER A 97 12.21 -6.30 -19.68
CA SER A 97 13.02 -5.42 -18.84
C SER A 97 13.24 -4.10 -19.55
N PHE A 98 12.78 -3.00 -18.95
CA PHE A 98 12.88 -1.65 -19.48
C PHE A 98 13.93 -0.87 -18.69
N GLN A 99 15.04 -0.53 -19.35
CA GLN A 99 16.13 0.18 -18.72
C GLN A 99 15.89 1.68 -18.65
N HIS A 100 16.16 2.26 -17.48
CA HIS A 100 16.15 3.68 -17.18
C HIS A 100 17.57 4.16 -16.87
N LYS A 101 17.76 5.48 -16.74
CA LYS A 101 19.04 6.07 -16.35
C LYS A 101 19.20 6.24 -14.84
N HIS A 102 18.13 5.98 -14.09
CA HIS A 102 18.11 6.12 -12.62
C HIS A 102 17.05 5.22 -12.00
N ILE A 103 17.00 5.17 -10.66
CA ILE A 103 16.05 4.36 -9.87
C ILE A 103 14.63 4.55 -10.36
N VAL A 104 13.93 3.43 -10.61
CA VAL A 104 12.51 3.39 -10.90
C VAL A 104 11.76 3.20 -9.59
N LYS A 105 10.98 4.21 -9.18
CA LYS A 105 10.28 4.21 -7.90
C LYS A 105 8.83 3.71 -8.00
N SER A 106 8.22 3.86 -9.15
CA SER A 106 6.81 3.51 -9.31
C SER A 106 6.56 2.91 -10.69
N VAL A 107 5.70 1.91 -10.71
CA VAL A 107 5.19 1.26 -11.91
C VAL A 107 3.69 1.04 -11.76
N ASN A 108 2.94 1.10 -12.87
CA ASN A 108 1.51 0.79 -12.86
C ASN A 108 1.06 0.32 -14.24
N PHE A 109 0.12 -0.63 -14.27
CA PHE A 109 -0.51 -1.09 -15.50
C PHE A 109 -1.71 -0.22 -15.88
N SER A 110 -1.96 -0.11 -17.17
CA SER A 110 -3.25 0.35 -17.67
C SER A 110 -4.36 -0.67 -17.36
N THR A 111 -5.61 -0.23 -17.29
CA THR A 111 -6.75 -1.11 -16.98
C THR A 111 -6.95 -2.21 -18.02
N ASP A 112 -6.55 -1.98 -19.26
CA ASP A 112 -6.56 -2.95 -20.36
C ASP A 112 -5.31 -3.86 -20.40
N SER A 113 -4.35 -3.67 -19.46
CA SER A 113 -3.10 -4.42 -19.36
C SER A 113 -2.17 -4.30 -20.59
N ASN A 114 -2.41 -3.35 -21.49
CA ASN A 114 -1.61 -3.18 -22.71
C ASN A 114 -0.43 -2.23 -22.50
N TYR A 115 -0.46 -1.41 -21.47
CA TYR A 115 0.57 -0.41 -21.21
C TYR A 115 1.09 -0.49 -19.78
N LEU A 116 2.37 -0.16 -19.65
CA LEU A 116 3.03 0.04 -18.37
C LEU A 116 3.50 1.48 -18.27
N CYS A 117 3.11 2.20 -17.22
CA CYS A 117 3.72 3.48 -16.90
C CYS A 117 4.77 3.34 -15.80
N THR A 118 5.82 4.14 -15.88
CA THR A 118 6.93 4.14 -14.91
C THR A 118 7.25 5.56 -14.48
N GLY A 119 7.55 5.73 -13.19
CA GLY A 119 8.07 6.96 -12.60
C GLY A 119 9.45 6.73 -12.02
N SER A 120 10.40 7.59 -12.38
CA SER A 120 11.80 7.40 -11.98
C SER A 120 12.45 8.67 -11.43
N ASN A 121 13.60 8.50 -10.80
CA ASN A 121 14.43 9.61 -10.35
C ASN A 121 15.08 10.41 -11.50
N GLU A 122 14.90 9.96 -12.76
CA GLU A 122 15.24 10.75 -13.96
C GLU A 122 14.33 11.98 -14.15
N LYS A 123 13.30 12.15 -13.31
CA LYS A 123 12.27 13.20 -13.43
C LYS A 123 11.33 13.00 -14.63
N LEU A 124 11.33 11.82 -15.22
CA LEU A 124 10.54 11.45 -16.39
C LEU A 124 9.52 10.38 -16.04
N VAL A 125 8.35 10.51 -16.65
CA VAL A 125 7.38 9.43 -16.76
C VAL A 125 7.54 8.79 -18.11
N ARG A 126 7.46 7.47 -18.18
CA ARG A 126 7.45 6.73 -19.45
C ARG A 126 6.25 5.81 -19.51
N ILE A 127 5.67 5.69 -20.69
CA ILE A 127 4.66 4.69 -21.01
C ILE A 127 5.23 3.75 -22.05
N TYR A 128 5.21 2.47 -21.76
CA TYR A 128 5.63 1.39 -22.65
C TYR A 128 4.41 0.65 -23.18
N ASP A 129 4.36 0.37 -24.49
CA ASP A 129 3.39 -0.52 -25.11
C ASP A 129 3.88 -1.96 -24.94
N LEU A 130 3.17 -2.75 -24.15
CA LEU A 130 3.55 -4.14 -23.87
C LEU A 130 3.29 -5.10 -25.05
N ASN A 131 2.54 -4.65 -26.05
CA ASN A 131 2.38 -5.39 -27.31
C ASN A 131 3.51 -5.10 -28.31
N LYS A 132 4.28 -4.02 -28.07
CA LYS A 132 5.43 -3.59 -28.85
C LYS A 132 6.56 -3.15 -27.92
N PRO A 133 7.13 -4.05 -27.10
CA PRO A 133 8.06 -3.70 -26.04
C PRO A 133 9.37 -3.05 -26.52
N ASP A 134 9.76 -3.33 -27.78
CA ASP A 134 10.97 -2.75 -28.39
C ASP A 134 10.72 -1.34 -28.99
N ALA A 135 9.48 -0.88 -29.01
CA ALA A 135 9.16 0.47 -29.45
C ALA A 135 9.64 1.51 -28.43
N ALA A 136 10.01 2.70 -28.91
CA ALA A 136 10.35 3.80 -28.03
C ALA A 136 9.16 4.17 -27.12
N PRO A 137 9.38 4.37 -25.79
CA PRO A 137 8.32 4.75 -24.88
C PRO A 137 7.83 6.16 -25.16
N GLN A 138 6.57 6.42 -24.85
CA GLN A 138 6.07 7.78 -24.75
C GLN A 138 6.65 8.41 -23.46
N VAL A 139 7.21 9.62 -23.56
CA VAL A 139 7.92 10.29 -22.46
C VAL A 139 7.22 11.58 -22.09
N PHE A 140 7.01 11.78 -20.77
CA PHE A 140 6.46 13.00 -20.19
C PHE A 140 7.53 13.65 -19.33
N SER A 141 7.78 14.93 -19.56
CA SER A 141 8.79 15.74 -18.87
C SER A 141 8.17 16.99 -18.28
N GLY A 142 8.67 17.41 -17.13
CA GLY A 142 8.19 18.62 -16.44
C GLY A 142 8.44 18.59 -14.93
N HIS A 143 8.48 17.41 -14.31
CA HIS A 143 8.89 17.30 -12.92
C HIS A 143 10.32 17.84 -12.71
N LYS A 144 10.51 18.61 -11.64
CA LYS A 144 11.80 19.20 -11.30
C LYS A 144 12.69 18.29 -10.49
N ASN A 145 12.10 17.23 -9.91
CA ASN A 145 12.82 16.22 -9.11
C ASN A 145 12.26 14.82 -9.36
N GLY A 146 12.77 13.80 -8.66
CA GLY A 146 12.38 12.41 -8.83
C GLY A 146 10.88 12.17 -8.65
N ILE A 147 10.32 11.26 -9.43
CA ILE A 147 8.91 10.89 -9.38
C ILE A 147 8.76 9.73 -8.40
N ARG A 148 7.86 9.89 -7.43
CA ARG A 148 7.57 8.89 -6.39
C ARG A 148 6.47 7.93 -6.78
N HIS A 149 5.38 8.45 -7.35
CA HIS A 149 4.22 7.67 -7.75
C HIS A 149 3.74 8.08 -9.12
N VAL A 150 3.30 7.09 -9.88
CA VAL A 150 2.62 7.25 -11.17
C VAL A 150 1.49 6.25 -11.27
N THR A 151 0.36 6.67 -11.80
CA THR A 151 -0.77 5.79 -12.07
C THR A 151 -1.54 6.26 -13.30
N PHE A 152 -2.13 5.31 -14.02
CA PHE A 152 -3.13 5.62 -15.04
C PHE A 152 -4.41 6.14 -14.39
N PHE A 153 -5.10 7.00 -15.09
CA PHE A 153 -6.29 7.67 -14.61
C PHE A 153 -7.30 7.85 -15.74
N ASN A 154 -8.58 7.99 -15.40
CA ASN A 154 -9.66 8.26 -16.32
C ASN A 154 -9.63 7.32 -17.56
N ASN A 155 -9.80 6.02 -17.30
CA ASN A 155 -9.80 4.98 -18.34
C ASN A 155 -8.57 5.02 -19.27
N ASN A 156 -7.40 5.22 -18.69
CA ASN A 156 -6.10 5.30 -19.38
C ASN A 156 -5.91 6.52 -20.30
N ILE A 157 -6.80 7.50 -20.25
CA ILE A 157 -6.68 8.74 -21.05
C ILE A 157 -5.66 9.69 -20.41
N ALA A 158 -5.50 9.63 -19.10
CA ALA A 158 -4.61 10.50 -18.35
C ALA A 158 -3.67 9.71 -17.44
N LEU A 159 -2.63 10.39 -16.95
CA LEU A 159 -1.75 9.93 -15.87
C LEU A 159 -1.81 10.92 -14.72
N ILE A 160 -1.70 10.39 -13.51
CA ILE A 160 -1.44 11.17 -12.30
C ILE A 160 -0.06 10.80 -11.79
N THR A 161 0.72 11.81 -11.44
CA THR A 161 2.07 11.63 -10.89
C THR A 161 2.28 12.51 -9.67
N CYS A 162 3.09 12.06 -8.73
CA CYS A 162 3.61 12.94 -7.69
C CYS A 162 5.12 12.70 -7.48
N GLY A 163 5.83 13.72 -7.04
CA GLY A 163 7.28 13.67 -6.97
C GLY A 163 7.90 14.44 -5.80
N ASP A 164 9.23 14.29 -5.71
CA ASP A 164 10.07 14.97 -4.73
C ASP A 164 10.13 16.50 -4.95
N ASP A 165 9.58 17.00 -6.06
CA ASP A 165 9.41 18.44 -6.34
C ASP A 165 8.17 19.03 -5.66
N LYS A 166 7.52 18.27 -4.78
CA LYS A 166 6.33 18.66 -4.01
C LYS A 166 5.12 18.98 -4.90
N THR A 167 5.02 18.34 -6.05
CA THR A 167 3.89 18.53 -6.95
C THR A 167 3.17 17.22 -7.24
N LEU A 168 1.84 17.32 -7.39
CA LEU A 168 1.04 16.33 -8.09
C LEU A 168 0.67 16.92 -9.44
N ARG A 169 0.79 16.14 -10.50
CA ARG A 169 0.50 16.58 -11.87
C ARG A 169 -0.40 15.58 -12.58
N VAL A 170 -1.28 16.12 -13.38
CA VAL A 170 -2.14 15.35 -14.29
C VAL A 170 -1.69 15.63 -15.71
N TRP A 171 -1.52 14.57 -16.47
CA TRP A 171 -1.03 14.60 -17.85
C TRP A 171 -2.09 14.03 -18.76
N ASP A 172 -2.36 14.69 -19.87
CA ASP A 172 -3.12 14.10 -20.96
C ASP A 172 -2.20 13.16 -21.75
N ARG A 173 -2.62 11.89 -21.87
CA ARG A 173 -1.80 10.85 -22.50
C ARG A 173 -1.63 11.09 -24.00
N ASN A 174 -2.65 11.61 -24.68
CA ASN A 174 -2.61 11.76 -26.13
C ASN A 174 -1.71 12.91 -26.56
N SER A 175 -1.84 14.07 -25.91
CA SER A 175 -1.02 15.25 -26.22
C SER A 175 0.34 15.23 -25.54
N GLY A 176 0.52 14.45 -24.48
CA GLY A 176 1.74 14.45 -23.66
C GLY A 176 1.89 15.69 -22.78
N GLN A 177 0.86 16.55 -22.71
CA GLN A 177 0.92 17.82 -21.99
C GLN A 177 0.44 17.70 -20.55
N GLU A 178 1.01 18.53 -19.67
CA GLU A 178 0.50 18.74 -18.33
C GLU A 178 -0.82 19.51 -18.42
N VAL A 179 -1.89 18.92 -17.87
CA VAL A 179 -3.24 19.51 -17.87
C VAL A 179 -3.53 20.24 -16.57
N LYS A 180 -3.09 19.66 -15.45
CA LYS A 180 -3.32 20.20 -14.10
C LYS A 180 -2.13 19.94 -13.22
N ARG A 181 -1.98 20.83 -12.21
CA ARG A 181 -0.93 20.74 -11.20
C ARG A 181 -1.47 21.16 -9.84
N LEU A 182 -0.98 20.47 -8.81
CA LEU A 182 -1.19 20.80 -7.42
C LEU A 182 0.16 20.90 -6.71
N ASP A 183 0.40 21.98 -5.97
CA ASP A 183 1.61 22.18 -5.18
C ASP A 183 1.36 21.83 -3.72
N PHE A 184 2.27 21.08 -3.10
CA PHE A 184 2.22 20.69 -1.69
C PHE A 184 3.22 21.49 -0.86
N PRO A 185 2.94 21.72 0.44
CA PRO A 185 3.90 22.35 1.34
C PRO A 185 5.11 21.45 1.65
N ALA A 186 4.91 20.13 1.60
CA ALA A 186 5.94 19.13 1.82
C ALA A 186 5.88 18.03 0.73
N ILE A 187 6.89 17.17 0.70
CA ILE A 187 6.95 16.06 -0.26
C ILE A 187 5.80 15.07 0.03
N PRO A 188 4.95 14.73 -0.95
CA PRO A 188 3.94 13.71 -0.77
C PRO A 188 4.60 12.32 -0.59
N ASN A 189 4.29 11.65 0.53
CA ASN A 189 4.85 10.34 0.84
C ASN A 189 4.13 9.21 0.11
N SER A 190 2.80 9.31 -0.02
CA SER A 190 2.01 8.36 -0.79
C SER A 190 0.94 9.05 -1.62
N MET A 191 0.50 8.35 -2.65
CA MET A 191 -0.61 8.72 -3.51
C MET A 191 -1.38 7.44 -3.88
N GLU A 192 -2.69 7.49 -3.76
CA GLU A 192 -3.59 6.44 -4.18
C GLU A 192 -4.80 7.05 -4.87
N VAL A 193 -5.28 6.42 -5.92
CA VAL A 193 -6.54 6.77 -6.59
C VAL A 193 -7.58 5.73 -6.18
N SER A 194 -8.74 6.17 -5.73
CA SER A 194 -9.85 5.27 -5.38
C SER A 194 -10.25 4.40 -6.57
N LYS A 195 -10.81 3.22 -6.30
CA LYS A 195 -11.18 2.24 -7.33
C LYS A 195 -12.16 2.81 -8.37
N ASP A 196 -13.06 3.68 -7.95
CA ASP A 196 -14.02 4.38 -8.81
C ASP A 196 -13.39 5.55 -9.59
N GLY A 197 -12.13 5.86 -9.31
CA GLY A 197 -11.38 6.94 -9.94
C GLY A 197 -11.77 8.35 -9.51
N ASN A 198 -12.62 8.53 -8.49
CA ASN A 198 -13.16 9.85 -8.12
C ASN A 198 -12.35 10.58 -7.06
N ILE A 199 -11.61 9.86 -6.22
CA ILE A 199 -10.87 10.43 -5.09
C ILE A 199 -9.38 10.09 -5.21
N ILE A 200 -8.54 11.10 -4.99
CA ILE A 200 -7.11 10.91 -4.80
C ILE A 200 -6.81 11.09 -3.32
N THR A 201 -6.19 10.10 -2.71
CA THR A 201 -5.66 10.15 -1.35
C THR A 201 -4.17 10.47 -1.39
N THR A 202 -3.74 11.47 -0.64
CA THR A 202 -2.32 11.84 -0.51
C THR A 202 -1.94 11.98 0.95
N THR A 203 -0.68 11.64 1.26
CA THR A 203 -0.10 11.89 2.58
C THR A 203 1.12 12.77 2.47
N HIS A 204 1.27 13.74 3.36
CA HIS A 204 2.51 14.51 3.54
C HIS A 204 2.64 14.94 4.99
N SER A 205 3.84 14.90 5.55
CA SER A 205 4.05 15.14 6.98
C SER A 205 3.10 14.28 7.83
N ASN A 206 2.28 14.88 8.69
CA ASN A 206 1.24 14.20 9.47
C ASN A 206 -0.18 14.43 8.93
N ILE A 207 -0.30 14.82 7.67
CA ILE A 207 -1.58 15.17 7.03
C ILE A 207 -1.96 14.11 6.02
N VAL A 208 -3.22 13.70 6.05
CA VAL A 208 -3.90 12.90 5.03
C VAL A 208 -4.93 13.78 4.34
N THR A 209 -4.82 13.95 3.03
CA THR A 209 -5.72 14.81 2.26
C THR A 209 -6.39 14.01 1.14
N PHE A 210 -7.67 14.27 0.97
CA PHE A 210 -8.51 13.68 -0.08
C PHE A 210 -8.91 14.75 -1.08
N TRP A 211 -8.75 14.44 -2.37
CA TRP A 211 -8.96 15.38 -3.46
C TRP A 211 -9.97 14.82 -4.44
N ASN A 212 -10.82 15.69 -4.97
CA ASN A 212 -11.57 15.35 -6.18
C ASN A 212 -10.58 15.14 -7.33
N SER A 213 -10.61 13.97 -7.94
CA SER A 213 -9.62 13.59 -8.94
C SER A 213 -9.72 14.38 -10.25
N ARG A 214 -10.92 14.82 -10.61
CA ARG A 214 -11.17 15.53 -11.87
C ARG A 214 -10.80 17.01 -11.75
N GLU A 215 -11.15 17.64 -10.64
CA GLU A 215 -10.96 19.07 -10.44
C GLU A 215 -9.68 19.41 -9.68
N LEU A 216 -9.10 18.45 -8.96
CA LEU A 216 -8.03 18.61 -7.98
C LEU A 216 -8.39 19.58 -6.86
N THR A 217 -9.69 19.66 -6.53
CA THR A 217 -10.17 20.42 -5.38
C THR A 217 -10.09 19.56 -4.12
N LYS A 218 -9.71 20.18 -3.00
CA LYS A 218 -9.63 19.51 -1.72
C LYS A 218 -11.05 19.17 -1.23
N LEU A 219 -11.31 17.90 -0.95
CA LEU A 219 -12.57 17.42 -0.37
C LEU A 219 -12.52 17.51 1.15
N CYS A 220 -11.51 16.90 1.75
CA CYS A 220 -11.28 16.93 3.19
C CYS A 220 -9.80 16.71 3.50
N GLU A 221 -9.40 17.05 4.72
CA GLU A 221 -8.03 16.95 5.20
C GLU A 221 -8.05 16.62 6.68
N TYR A 222 -7.22 15.67 7.09
CA TYR A 222 -7.15 15.20 8.47
C TYR A 222 -5.72 15.19 8.96
N THR A 223 -5.55 15.63 10.20
CA THR A 223 -4.26 15.60 10.89
C THR A 223 -4.15 14.34 11.72
N ALA A 224 -3.18 13.52 11.41
CA ALA A 224 -2.87 12.30 12.15
C ALA A 224 -1.92 12.59 13.33
N PRO A 225 -1.86 11.69 14.34
CA PRO A 225 -1.02 11.90 15.53
C PRO A 225 0.48 11.99 15.26
N THR A 226 0.96 11.41 14.17
CA THR A 226 2.38 11.35 13.81
C THR A 226 2.57 11.52 12.30
N GLN A 227 3.82 11.57 11.84
CA GLN A 227 4.15 11.58 10.42
C GLN A 227 3.61 10.31 9.75
N MET A 228 2.82 10.51 8.69
CA MET A 228 2.22 9.43 7.91
C MET A 228 3.00 9.17 6.63
N ASN A 229 3.35 7.91 6.43
CA ASN A 229 4.05 7.46 5.22
C ASN A 229 3.06 6.99 4.15
N SER A 230 1.92 6.44 4.56
CA SER A 230 0.91 5.96 3.63
C SER A 230 -0.50 6.01 4.24
N ALA A 231 -1.49 6.23 3.39
CA ALA A 231 -2.90 6.11 3.72
C ALA A 231 -3.64 5.43 2.56
N SER A 232 -4.73 4.75 2.88
CA SER A 232 -5.61 4.09 1.91
C SER A 232 -7.07 4.31 2.30
N LEU A 233 -7.90 4.61 1.31
CA LEU A 233 -9.34 4.82 1.47
C LEU A 233 -10.07 3.52 1.19
N HIS A 234 -11.01 3.18 2.07
CA HIS A 234 -11.88 2.02 1.87
C HIS A 234 -12.72 2.19 0.58
N PRO A 235 -12.98 1.11 -0.19
CA PRO A 235 -13.73 1.20 -1.45
C PRO A 235 -15.12 1.84 -1.35
N ASP A 236 -15.81 1.74 -0.21
CA ASP A 236 -17.11 2.37 0.03
C ASP A 236 -17.02 3.81 0.56
N CYS A 237 -15.80 4.33 0.75
CA CYS A 237 -15.54 5.66 1.30
C CYS A 237 -16.08 5.90 2.72
N SER A 238 -16.27 4.86 3.53
CA SER A 238 -16.72 5.00 4.93
C SER A 238 -15.58 5.29 5.89
N ILE A 239 -14.44 4.69 5.67
CA ILE A 239 -13.25 4.77 6.54
C ILE A 239 -11.97 4.90 5.71
N PHE A 240 -10.92 5.37 6.35
CA PHE A 240 -9.56 5.27 5.81
C PHE A 240 -8.60 4.75 6.88
N VAL A 241 -7.52 4.13 6.43
CA VAL A 241 -6.45 3.64 7.27
C VAL A 241 -5.14 4.32 6.89
N CYS A 242 -4.28 4.56 7.87
CA CYS A 242 -2.96 5.10 7.62
C CYS A 242 -1.93 4.53 8.59
N GLY A 243 -0.66 4.64 8.22
CA GLY A 243 0.47 4.20 9.01
C GLY A 243 1.70 5.07 8.76
N GLY A 244 2.55 5.16 9.76
CA GLY A 244 3.70 6.06 9.72
C GLY A 244 4.82 5.67 10.68
N GLU A 245 5.47 6.69 11.26
CA GLU A 245 6.74 6.54 11.99
C GLU A 245 6.59 5.92 13.40
N ASP A 246 5.40 5.96 14.00
CA ASP A 246 5.18 5.50 15.38
C ASP A 246 4.79 4.01 15.51
N LEU A 247 5.00 3.24 14.45
CA LEU A 247 4.83 1.78 14.41
C LEU A 247 3.36 1.31 14.52
N LYS A 248 2.41 2.24 14.46
CA LYS A 248 0.99 1.95 14.60
C LYS A 248 0.26 2.05 13.28
N MET A 249 -0.83 1.31 13.20
CA MET A 249 -1.88 1.51 12.22
C MET A 249 -3.01 2.31 12.85
N TYR A 250 -3.54 3.25 12.12
CA TYR A 250 -4.68 4.09 12.50
C TYR A 250 -5.84 3.86 11.55
N LYS A 251 -7.04 3.82 12.10
CA LYS A 251 -8.30 3.72 11.38
C LYS A 251 -9.19 4.90 11.75
N PHE A 252 -9.63 5.62 10.76
CA PHE A 252 -10.44 6.84 10.90
C PHE A 252 -11.76 6.70 10.16
N ASP A 253 -12.78 7.34 10.68
CA ASP A 253 -14.03 7.61 9.97
C ASP A 253 -13.76 8.68 8.88
N TYR A 254 -14.15 8.39 7.64
CA TYR A 254 -13.87 9.29 6.53
C TYR A 254 -14.67 10.59 6.57
N ALA A 255 -15.93 10.53 7.04
CA ALA A 255 -16.80 11.71 7.05
C ALA A 255 -16.43 12.71 8.16
N THR A 256 -16.03 12.20 9.32
CA THR A 256 -15.78 13.02 10.51
C THR A 256 -14.29 13.23 10.81
N GLY A 257 -13.42 12.37 10.28
CA GLY A 257 -12.00 12.35 10.64
C GLY A 257 -11.72 11.88 12.06
N THR A 258 -12.71 11.26 12.71
CA THR A 258 -12.56 10.74 14.07
C THR A 258 -11.76 9.45 14.06
N GLU A 259 -10.75 9.32 14.92
CA GLU A 259 -10.04 8.06 15.13
C GLU A 259 -11.01 7.02 15.71
N ILE A 260 -11.21 5.92 14.98
CA ILE A 260 -12.03 4.80 15.42
C ILE A 260 -11.18 3.87 16.29
N GLU A 261 -9.98 3.55 15.81
CA GLU A 261 -9.08 2.58 16.43
C GLU A 261 -7.63 2.86 16.04
N SER A 262 -6.71 2.46 16.93
CA SER A 262 -5.29 2.36 16.61
C SER A 262 -4.70 1.06 17.11
N PHE A 263 -3.84 0.46 16.30
CA PHE A 263 -3.27 -0.86 16.54
C PHE A 263 -1.75 -0.81 16.58
N LYS A 264 -1.16 -1.44 17.60
CA LYS A 264 0.25 -1.79 17.59
C LYS A 264 0.40 -3.17 16.95
N GLY A 265 1.35 -3.31 16.06
CA GLY A 265 1.59 -4.60 15.41
C GLY A 265 2.98 -4.69 14.81
N HIS A 266 3.42 -3.65 14.11
CA HIS A 266 4.75 -3.57 13.55
C HIS A 266 5.82 -3.21 14.60
N PHE A 267 7.06 -3.64 14.33
CA PHE A 267 8.24 -3.32 15.11
C PHE A 267 9.15 -2.27 14.45
N GLY A 268 8.69 -1.68 13.37
CA GLY A 268 9.32 -0.60 12.63
C GLY A 268 8.28 0.32 11.99
N PRO A 269 8.69 1.49 11.46
CA PRO A 269 7.81 2.39 10.72
C PRO A 269 7.02 1.68 9.62
N VAL A 270 5.75 2.07 9.48
CA VAL A 270 4.89 1.57 8.41
C VAL A 270 5.14 2.41 7.15
N HIS A 271 5.55 1.78 6.06
CA HIS A 271 5.87 2.47 4.81
C HIS A 271 4.72 2.51 3.82
N CYS A 272 3.89 1.49 3.81
CA CYS A 272 2.80 1.37 2.84
C CYS A 272 1.58 0.69 3.45
N VAL A 273 0.40 1.14 3.04
CA VAL A 273 -0.89 0.61 3.45
C VAL A 273 -1.81 0.59 2.24
N ARG A 274 -2.55 -0.49 2.03
CA ARG A 274 -3.55 -0.63 0.95
C ARG A 274 -4.73 -1.45 1.43
N PHE A 275 -5.95 -1.03 1.10
CA PHE A 275 -7.14 -1.87 1.22
C PHE A 275 -7.15 -2.95 0.14
N SER A 276 -7.72 -4.10 0.49
CA SER A 276 -8.09 -5.12 -0.49
C SER A 276 -9.22 -4.61 -1.40
N PRO A 277 -9.35 -5.16 -2.62
CA PRO A 277 -10.33 -4.67 -3.60
C PRO A 277 -11.79 -4.87 -3.17
N ASP A 278 -12.05 -5.77 -2.22
CA ASP A 278 -13.36 -5.98 -1.59
C ASP A 278 -13.59 -5.15 -0.31
N GLY A 279 -12.53 -4.50 0.18
CA GLY A 279 -12.57 -3.71 1.41
C GLY A 279 -12.57 -4.53 2.71
N GLU A 280 -12.61 -5.85 2.64
CA GLU A 280 -12.71 -6.71 3.83
C GLU A 280 -11.42 -6.75 4.65
N LEU A 281 -10.28 -6.49 3.99
CA LEU A 281 -8.96 -6.48 4.59
C LEU A 281 -8.19 -5.23 4.20
N TYR A 282 -7.11 -4.96 4.91
CA TYR A 282 -6.06 -4.05 4.47
C TYR A 282 -4.68 -4.62 4.80
N ALA A 283 -3.72 -4.33 3.95
CA ALA A 283 -2.35 -4.78 4.10
C ALA A 283 -1.45 -3.62 4.51
N SER A 284 -0.44 -3.89 5.33
CA SER A 284 0.62 -2.94 5.68
C SER A 284 1.99 -3.56 5.50
N GLY A 285 2.94 -2.77 5.02
CA GLY A 285 4.35 -3.14 4.92
C GLY A 285 5.22 -2.20 5.73
N SER A 286 6.24 -2.74 6.40
CA SER A 286 7.02 -2.02 7.39
C SER A 286 8.53 -2.16 7.20
N GLU A 287 9.27 -1.26 7.87
CA GLU A 287 10.73 -1.32 8.03
C GLU A 287 11.18 -2.62 8.72
N ASP A 288 10.31 -3.26 9.52
CA ASP A 288 10.59 -4.53 10.20
C ASP A 288 10.69 -5.75 9.24
N GLY A 289 10.50 -5.53 7.93
CA GLY A 289 10.55 -6.58 6.90
C GLY A 289 9.30 -7.45 6.85
N THR A 290 8.27 -7.14 7.63
CA THR A 290 7.01 -7.89 7.60
C THR A 290 5.93 -7.16 6.82
N LEU A 291 5.09 -7.95 6.17
CA LEU A 291 3.80 -7.56 5.66
C LEU A 291 2.75 -8.10 6.62
N ARG A 292 1.74 -7.30 6.93
CA ARG A 292 0.64 -7.72 7.80
C ARG A 292 -0.68 -7.48 7.12
N LEU A 293 -1.59 -8.45 7.30
CA LEU A 293 -2.97 -8.31 6.89
C LEU A 293 -3.83 -8.03 8.13
N TRP A 294 -4.80 -7.16 7.99
CA TRP A 294 -5.69 -6.66 9.02
C TRP A 294 -7.13 -6.78 8.55
N GLN A 295 -8.03 -7.13 9.46
CA GLN A 295 -9.46 -7.15 9.16
C GLN A 295 -10.06 -5.74 9.24
N THR A 296 -10.85 -5.37 8.26
CA THR A 296 -11.62 -4.13 8.30
C THR A 296 -12.67 -4.18 9.40
N THR A 297 -13.36 -5.31 9.53
CA THR A 297 -14.31 -5.58 10.61
C THR A 297 -13.80 -6.74 11.45
N VAL A 298 -13.41 -6.43 12.70
CA VAL A 298 -12.87 -7.42 13.63
C VAL A 298 -13.93 -8.46 13.97
N GLY A 299 -13.56 -9.75 13.93
CA GLY A 299 -14.43 -10.86 14.28
C GLY A 299 -15.01 -11.62 13.08
N LYS A 300 -14.81 -11.16 11.87
CA LYS A 300 -15.05 -11.97 10.68
C LYS A 300 -13.93 -13.00 10.54
N THR A 301 -14.28 -14.23 10.19
CA THR A 301 -13.30 -15.29 9.93
C THR A 301 -12.99 -15.35 8.45
N TYR A 302 -11.71 -15.13 8.09
CA TYR A 302 -11.20 -15.28 6.74
C TYR A 302 -10.14 -16.39 6.74
N GLY A 303 -10.36 -17.44 5.98
CA GLY A 303 -9.42 -18.56 5.91
C GLY A 303 -9.08 -19.12 7.29
N LEU A 304 -7.80 -19.09 7.66
CA LEU A 304 -7.30 -19.57 8.96
C LEU A 304 -7.30 -18.51 10.08
N TRP A 305 -7.80 -17.31 9.82
CA TRP A 305 -7.85 -16.25 10.81
C TRP A 305 -8.86 -16.55 11.90
N ARG A 306 -8.41 -16.47 13.14
CA ARG A 306 -9.27 -16.57 14.33
C ARG A 306 -9.07 -15.33 15.18
N CYS A 307 -10.17 -14.68 15.56
CA CYS A 307 -10.15 -13.68 16.61
C CYS A 307 -10.09 -14.37 17.97
N ILE A 308 -9.12 -14.00 18.81
CA ILE A 308 -9.04 -14.49 20.17
C ILE A 308 -9.86 -13.54 21.04
N GLU A 309 -10.94 -14.06 21.65
CA GLU A 309 -11.64 -13.35 22.71
C GLU A 309 -10.70 -13.17 23.91
N GLN A 310 -10.52 -11.93 24.36
CA GLN A 310 -9.82 -11.72 25.61
C GLN A 310 -10.71 -12.20 26.74
N THR A 311 -10.33 -13.29 27.39
CA THR A 311 -10.90 -13.65 28.69
C THR A 311 -10.55 -12.54 29.68
N PRO A 312 -11.53 -11.93 30.37
CA PRO A 312 -11.22 -10.93 31.40
C PRO A 312 -10.29 -11.56 32.42
N ALA A 313 -9.21 -10.85 32.76
CA ALA A 313 -8.28 -11.29 33.80
C ALA A 313 -9.08 -11.58 35.07
N ILE A 314 -9.04 -12.82 35.52
CA ILE A 314 -9.60 -13.22 36.81
C ILE A 314 -8.76 -12.45 37.85
N GLN A 315 -9.39 -11.49 38.51
CA GLN A 315 -8.81 -10.90 39.73
C GLN A 315 -8.74 -12.02 40.77
N GLU A 316 -7.57 -12.55 41.02
CA GLU A 316 -7.32 -13.38 42.18
C GLU A 316 -7.54 -12.52 43.42
N ASN A 317 -8.73 -12.68 44.04
CA ASN A 317 -8.99 -12.23 45.37
C ASN A 317 -8.17 -13.11 46.31
N THR A 318 -7.00 -12.64 46.71
CA THR A 318 -6.27 -13.18 47.86
C THR A 318 -7.02 -12.80 49.14
N ALA A 319 -8.02 -13.61 49.49
CA ALA A 319 -8.59 -13.61 50.81
C ALA A 319 -7.58 -14.28 51.75
N VAL A 320 -6.88 -13.45 52.53
CA VAL A 320 -6.02 -13.90 53.63
C VAL A 320 -6.93 -14.48 54.71
N LEU A 321 -7.00 -15.79 54.79
CA LEU A 321 -7.60 -16.49 55.92
C LEU A 321 -6.58 -16.52 57.09
N ASN A 322 -6.75 -15.56 57.99
CA ASN A 322 -6.15 -15.63 59.35
C ASN A 322 -6.93 -16.68 60.17
N ASN A 323 -6.45 -17.90 60.24
CA ASN A 323 -6.84 -18.85 61.28
C ASN A 323 -5.75 -18.92 62.34
N LYS A 324 -5.95 -18.18 63.42
CA LYS A 324 -5.33 -18.46 64.72
C LYS A 324 -5.99 -19.70 65.30
N GLN A 325 -5.31 -20.81 65.39
CA GLN A 325 -5.64 -21.91 66.30
C GLN A 325 -4.87 -21.72 67.60
N GLU A 326 -5.64 -21.49 68.67
CA GLU A 326 -5.15 -21.60 70.03
C GLU A 326 -4.94 -23.06 70.37
N VAL A 327 -3.79 -23.37 70.95
CA VAL A 327 -3.47 -24.68 71.53
C VAL A 327 -3.74 -24.56 73.05
N PRO A 328 -4.57 -25.44 73.67
CA PRO A 328 -4.69 -25.46 75.06
C PRO A 328 -3.52 -26.25 75.72
N ALA A 329 -2.99 -25.69 76.79
CA ALA A 329 -1.99 -26.35 77.69
C ALA A 329 -2.65 -27.51 78.44
N ASN A 330 -1.95 -28.67 78.48
CA ASN A 330 -1.73 -29.51 79.59
C ASN A 330 -0.55 -30.43 79.32
#